data_a763f7203126d832e1027a4a1ade15df
#
_entry.id   a763f7203126d832e1027a4a1ade15df
#
_cell.length_a   1.000
_cell.length_b   1.000
_cell.length_c   1.000
_cell.angle_alpha   90.00
_cell.angle_beta   90.00
_cell.angle_gamma   90.00
#
_symmetry.space_group_name_H-M   'P 1'
#
loop_
_entity.id
_entity.type
_entity.pdbx_description
1 polymer ?
#
loop_
_entity_poly.entity_id
_entity_poly.type
_entity_poly.pdbx_seq_one_letter_code
_entity_poly.pdbx_strand_id
1 'polypeptide(L)'
;GTPVISIIFASVLTGIIQVLFPYFPSVILLASITTLIPYAAAAVSLAILRKTPKLGVADHFRLPAGMVVAFLGFVLSSVLIYWATWPLTLIGVILTLIGFPLYMVTRNKKMEWRRQAWFWVYVVGLTVISFVGDTSFITSGVLSIPGPLGYVPMPYDIVVIVVFSALVFLWAYRANLGKVVESKT
;
A
#
# COMPACT_ATOMS: atom_id res chain seq x y z
N GLY A 1 -9.28 25.14 -14.45
CA GLY A 1 -9.28 25.89 -13.18
C GLY A 1 -8.34 25.23 -12.20
N THR A 2 -7.57 26.03 -11.48
CA THR A 2 -6.64 25.53 -10.46
C THR A 2 -7.45 24.98 -9.26
N PRO A 3 -7.17 23.80 -8.73
CA PRO A 3 -7.93 23.20 -7.63
C PRO A 3 -7.53 23.84 -6.27
N VAL A 4 -7.92 25.10 -6.07
CA VAL A 4 -7.52 25.90 -4.90
C VAL A 4 -7.85 25.22 -3.57
N ILE A 5 -9.04 24.60 -3.46
CA ILE A 5 -9.48 23.91 -2.25
C ILE A 5 -8.54 22.75 -1.90
N SER A 6 -8.13 21.97 -2.90
CA SER A 6 -7.20 20.84 -2.71
C SER A 6 -5.81 21.32 -2.26
N ILE A 7 -5.35 22.45 -2.78
CA ILE A 7 -4.05 23.04 -2.40
C ILE A 7 -4.10 23.52 -0.95
N ILE A 8 -5.15 24.26 -0.56
CA ILE A 8 -5.32 24.73 0.82
C ILE A 8 -5.39 23.53 1.77
N PHE A 9 -6.22 22.53 1.45
CA PHE A 9 -6.35 21.31 2.28
C PHE A 9 -5.01 20.58 2.44
N ALA A 10 -4.27 20.38 1.36
CA ALA A 10 -2.95 19.74 1.40
C ALA A 10 -1.94 20.54 2.22
N SER A 11 -1.93 21.89 2.09
CA SER A 11 -1.03 22.76 2.85
C SER A 11 -1.31 22.73 4.34
N VAL A 12 -2.59 22.79 4.74
CA VAL A 12 -3.00 22.70 6.15
C VAL A 12 -2.63 21.33 6.74
N LEU A 13 -2.92 20.24 6.01
CA LEU A 13 -2.59 18.89 6.44
C LEU A 13 -1.08 18.70 6.61
N THR A 14 -0.30 19.18 5.66
CA THR A 14 1.18 19.16 5.74
C THR A 14 1.68 19.94 6.95
N GLY A 15 1.14 21.13 7.21
CA GLY A 15 1.48 21.93 8.39
C GLY A 15 1.19 21.20 9.70
N ILE A 16 0.03 20.55 9.82
CA ILE A 16 -0.32 19.75 11.00
C ILE A 16 0.67 18.60 11.19
N ILE A 17 0.99 17.85 10.11
CA ILE A 17 1.93 16.73 10.16
C ILE A 17 3.31 17.25 10.60
N GLN A 18 3.78 18.37 10.07
CA GLN A 18 5.09 18.93 10.42
C GLN A 18 5.19 19.35 11.90
N VAL A 19 4.09 19.84 12.48
CA VAL A 19 4.04 20.18 13.91
C VAL A 19 4.04 18.92 14.79
N LEU A 20 3.31 17.88 14.37
CA LEU A 20 3.24 16.61 15.10
C LEU A 20 4.54 15.81 15.00
N PHE A 21 5.26 15.93 13.89
CA PHE A 21 6.50 15.21 13.59
C PHE A 21 7.63 16.21 13.25
N PRO A 22 8.22 16.87 14.24
CA PRO A 22 9.27 17.88 14.00
C PRO A 22 10.58 17.28 13.46
N TYR A 23 10.73 15.95 13.54
CA TYR A 23 11.90 15.24 13.03
C TYR A 23 11.77 14.92 11.54
N PHE A 24 12.53 15.64 10.71
CA PHE A 24 12.46 15.61 9.24
C PHE A 24 12.56 14.20 8.62
N PRO A 25 13.48 13.31 9.04
CA PRO A 25 13.52 11.93 8.52
C PRO A 25 12.21 11.16 8.68
N SER A 26 11.50 11.34 9.79
CA SER A 26 10.22 10.66 10.03
C SER A 26 9.12 11.14 9.07
N VAL A 27 9.11 12.43 8.74
CA VAL A 27 8.17 12.99 7.75
C VAL A 27 8.43 12.41 6.37
N ILE A 28 9.70 12.27 5.97
CA ILE A 28 10.07 11.64 4.69
C ILE A 28 9.63 10.18 4.65
N LEU A 29 9.90 9.42 5.69
CA LEU A 29 9.49 8.01 5.77
C LEU A 29 7.97 7.86 5.70
N LEU A 30 7.25 8.72 6.41
CA LEU A 30 5.78 8.73 6.39
C LEU A 30 5.22 9.06 5.01
N ALA A 31 5.78 10.07 4.33
CA ALA A 31 5.43 10.42 2.96
C ALA A 31 5.71 9.25 2.00
N SER A 32 6.82 8.55 2.19
CA SER A 32 7.19 7.36 1.39
C SER A 32 6.17 6.24 1.56
N ILE A 33 5.77 5.91 2.79
CA ILE A 33 4.78 4.85 3.06
C ILE A 33 3.45 5.16 2.37
N THR A 34 2.94 6.39 2.55
CA THR A 34 1.66 6.81 1.97
C THR A 34 1.67 6.79 0.44
N THR A 35 2.84 6.91 -0.19
CA THR A 35 3.02 6.81 -1.63
C THR A 35 3.20 5.35 -2.10
N LEU A 36 3.88 4.52 -1.33
CA LEU A 36 4.16 3.12 -1.70
C LEU A 36 2.90 2.24 -1.66
N ILE A 37 1.96 2.51 -0.75
CA ILE A 37 0.68 1.74 -0.68
C ILE A 37 -0.13 1.85 -1.99
N PRO A 38 -0.38 3.04 -2.57
CA PRO A 38 -0.98 3.16 -3.89
C PRO A 38 -0.18 2.48 -5.01
N TYR A 39 1.15 2.49 -4.95
CA TYR A 39 1.97 1.81 -5.96
C TYR A 39 1.81 0.30 -5.90
N ALA A 40 1.74 -0.28 -4.70
CA ALA A 40 1.41 -1.69 -4.55
C ALA A 40 0.03 -2.01 -5.15
N ALA A 41 -0.99 -1.18 -4.87
CA ALA A 41 -2.32 -1.35 -5.47
C ALA A 41 -2.32 -1.19 -7.00
N ALA A 42 -1.53 -0.26 -7.54
CA ALA A 42 -1.36 -0.08 -8.98
C ALA A 42 -0.71 -1.31 -9.65
N ALA A 43 0.25 -1.96 -8.99
CA ALA A 43 0.87 -3.19 -9.48
C ALA A 43 -0.15 -4.33 -9.65
N VAL A 44 -1.03 -4.52 -8.67
CA VAL A 44 -2.15 -5.49 -8.78
C VAL A 44 -3.09 -5.10 -9.94
N SER A 45 -3.44 -3.83 -10.04
CA SER A 45 -4.32 -3.32 -11.10
C SER A 45 -3.71 -3.55 -12.49
N LEU A 46 -2.41 -3.31 -12.66
CA LEU A 46 -1.69 -3.57 -13.90
C LEU A 46 -1.78 -5.05 -14.30
N ALA A 47 -1.57 -5.95 -13.34
CA ALA A 47 -1.64 -7.40 -13.58
C ALA A 47 -3.04 -7.85 -14.06
N ILE A 48 -4.11 -7.26 -13.50
CA ILE A 48 -5.50 -7.55 -13.86
C ILE A 48 -5.85 -6.97 -15.24
N LEU A 49 -5.54 -5.68 -15.46
CA LEU A 49 -5.88 -4.96 -16.71
C LEU A 49 -5.24 -5.60 -17.94
N ARG A 50 -4.05 -6.15 -17.82
CA ARG A 50 -3.37 -6.85 -18.91
C ARG A 50 -4.10 -8.08 -19.44
N LYS A 51 -4.95 -8.71 -18.64
CA LYS A 51 -5.77 -9.84 -19.05
C LYS A 51 -7.16 -9.44 -19.54
N THR A 52 -7.49 -8.13 -19.52
CA THR A 52 -8.78 -7.62 -19.95
C THR A 52 -8.68 -7.04 -21.36
N PRO A 53 -9.07 -7.77 -22.42
CA PRO A 53 -8.87 -7.33 -23.81
C PRO A 53 -9.76 -6.16 -24.24
N LYS A 54 -10.77 -5.79 -23.43
CA LYS A 54 -11.85 -4.85 -23.82
C LYS A 54 -11.51 -3.37 -23.73
N LEU A 55 -10.31 -2.98 -23.33
CA LEU A 55 -9.97 -1.56 -23.17
C LEU A 55 -9.46 -0.90 -24.47
N GLY A 56 -9.72 -1.48 -25.64
CA GLY A 56 -9.56 -0.80 -26.94
C GLY A 56 -8.19 -0.19 -27.25
N VAL A 57 -7.17 -0.57 -26.51
CA VAL A 57 -5.85 0.05 -26.55
C VAL A 57 -4.95 -0.81 -27.42
N ALA A 58 -5.26 -0.81 -28.74
CA ALA A 58 -4.57 -1.68 -29.71
C ALA A 58 -3.10 -1.28 -29.95
N ASP A 59 -2.73 -0.01 -29.73
CA ASP A 59 -1.43 0.55 -30.13
C ASP A 59 -0.53 1.02 -28.98
N HIS A 60 -0.68 0.48 -27.77
CA HIS A 60 0.14 0.92 -26.64
C HIS A 60 1.32 -0.02 -26.41
N PHE A 61 2.42 0.58 -25.94
CA PHE A 61 3.61 -0.13 -25.53
C PHE A 61 3.28 -1.25 -24.54
N ARG A 62 3.52 -2.49 -24.92
CA ARG A 62 3.37 -3.66 -24.06
C ARG A 62 4.72 -4.03 -23.46
N LEU A 63 4.92 -3.69 -22.21
CA LEU A 63 6.11 -4.10 -21.47
C LEU A 63 6.26 -5.63 -21.51
N PRO A 64 7.37 -6.19 -22.03
CA PRO A 64 7.63 -7.62 -21.97
C PRO A 64 7.66 -8.04 -20.49
N ALA A 65 7.21 -9.27 -20.19
CA ALA A 65 7.14 -9.81 -18.82
C ALA A 65 6.37 -8.96 -17.79
N GLY A 66 5.43 -8.12 -18.20
CA GLY A 66 4.77 -7.15 -17.31
C GLY A 66 4.01 -7.76 -16.13
N MET A 67 3.69 -9.05 -16.13
CA MET A 67 3.17 -9.75 -14.96
C MET A 67 4.27 -9.92 -13.90
N VAL A 68 5.48 -10.25 -14.33
CA VAL A 68 6.64 -10.37 -13.43
C VAL A 68 7.01 -9.01 -12.86
N VAL A 69 7.01 -7.97 -13.69
CA VAL A 69 7.28 -6.59 -13.23
C VAL A 69 6.23 -6.13 -12.22
N ALA A 70 4.95 -6.39 -12.45
CA ALA A 70 3.88 -6.08 -11.49
C ALA A 70 4.06 -6.84 -10.17
N PHE A 71 4.38 -8.13 -10.23
CA PHE A 71 4.65 -8.94 -9.05
C PHE A 71 5.85 -8.40 -8.25
N LEU A 72 6.97 -8.16 -8.92
CA LEU A 72 8.17 -7.61 -8.28
C LEU A 72 7.90 -6.21 -7.71
N GLY A 73 7.19 -5.36 -8.43
CA GLY A 73 6.81 -4.03 -7.96
C GLY A 73 5.97 -4.08 -6.68
N PHE A 74 5.04 -5.03 -6.58
CA PHE A 74 4.24 -5.24 -5.37
C PHE A 74 5.10 -5.70 -4.19
N VAL A 75 5.94 -6.72 -4.40
CA VAL A 75 6.80 -7.28 -3.35
C VAL A 75 7.82 -6.23 -2.87
N LEU A 76 8.49 -5.53 -3.78
CA LEU A 76 9.45 -4.48 -3.43
C LEU A 76 8.81 -3.33 -2.68
N SER A 77 7.63 -2.87 -3.10
CA SER A 77 6.88 -1.85 -2.35
C SER A 77 6.57 -2.31 -0.92
N SER A 78 6.22 -3.58 -0.73
CA SER A 78 5.93 -4.14 0.60
C SER A 78 7.18 -4.17 1.49
N VAL A 79 8.34 -4.58 0.94
CA VAL A 79 9.62 -4.56 1.66
C VAL A 79 10.02 -3.14 2.05
N LEU A 80 9.85 -2.16 1.14
CA LEU A 80 10.15 -0.76 1.43
C LEU A 80 9.22 -0.17 2.50
N ILE A 81 7.93 -0.55 2.51
CA ILE A 81 7.00 -0.15 3.57
C ILE A 81 7.43 -0.75 4.91
N TYR A 82 7.85 -2.01 4.93
CA TYR A 82 8.36 -2.67 6.13
C TYR A 82 9.61 -1.96 6.68
N TRP A 83 10.54 -1.53 5.83
CA TRP A 83 11.75 -0.80 6.22
C TRP A 83 11.49 0.61 6.76
N ALA A 84 10.31 1.15 6.57
CA ALA A 84 9.94 2.41 7.23
C ALA A 84 9.75 2.27 8.75
N THR A 85 9.74 1.04 9.26
CA THR A 85 9.76 0.63 10.67
C THR A 85 8.52 1.00 11.48
N TRP A 86 8.31 0.29 12.59
CA TRP A 86 7.33 0.63 13.61
C TRP A 86 7.80 1.90 14.39
N PRO A 87 6.94 2.87 14.76
CA PRO A 87 5.47 2.91 14.53
C PRO A 87 5.04 3.63 13.24
N LEU A 88 5.99 4.07 12.39
CA LEU A 88 5.67 4.85 11.20
C LEU A 88 4.81 4.06 10.21
N THR A 89 5.02 2.75 10.10
CA THR A 89 4.17 1.88 9.26
C THR A 89 2.70 1.95 9.69
N LEU A 90 2.41 1.87 11.00
CA LEU A 90 1.05 2.00 11.53
C LEU A 90 0.45 3.37 11.19
N ILE A 91 1.20 4.44 11.43
CA ILE A 91 0.73 5.81 11.16
C ILE A 91 0.46 6.01 9.68
N GLY A 92 1.36 5.56 8.80
CA GLY A 92 1.18 5.65 7.35
C GLY A 92 -0.05 4.87 6.86
N VAL A 93 -0.31 3.70 7.44
CA VAL A 93 -1.52 2.92 7.19
C VAL A 93 -2.76 3.68 7.65
N ILE A 94 -2.78 4.23 8.86
CA ILE A 94 -3.92 5.01 9.37
C ILE A 94 -4.20 6.20 8.46
N LEU A 95 -3.18 6.95 8.06
CA LEU A 95 -3.33 8.09 7.13
C LEU A 95 -3.91 7.66 5.78
N THR A 96 -3.47 6.52 5.25
CA THR A 96 -4.03 5.97 4.01
C THR A 96 -5.50 5.59 4.20
N LEU A 97 -5.86 5.03 5.35
CA LEU A 97 -7.24 4.64 5.67
C LEU A 97 -8.16 5.85 5.91
N ILE A 98 -7.66 6.99 6.35
CA ILE A 98 -8.46 8.23 6.46
C ILE A 98 -8.96 8.70 5.09
N GLY A 99 -8.23 8.43 4.02
CA GLY A 99 -8.68 8.70 2.65
C GLY A 99 -9.85 7.82 2.18
N PHE A 100 -10.08 6.69 2.84
CA PHE A 100 -11.10 5.73 2.45
C PHE A 100 -12.55 6.22 2.61
N PRO A 101 -12.98 6.87 3.71
CA PRO A 101 -14.28 7.51 3.82
C PRO A 101 -14.53 8.56 2.74
N LEU A 102 -13.53 9.37 2.42
CA LEU A 102 -13.62 10.34 1.33
C LEU A 102 -13.91 9.67 -0.01
N TYR A 103 -13.23 8.57 -0.29
CA TYR A 103 -13.47 7.76 -1.48
C TYR A 103 -14.89 7.18 -1.51
N MET A 104 -15.43 6.76 -0.36
CA MET A 104 -16.80 6.26 -0.27
C MET A 104 -17.85 7.33 -0.56
N VAL A 105 -17.66 8.53 -0.03
CA VAL A 105 -18.59 9.66 -0.24
C VAL A 105 -18.62 10.10 -1.70
N THR A 106 -17.46 10.10 -2.37
CA THR A 106 -17.37 10.54 -3.78
C THR A 106 -17.83 9.48 -4.78
N ARG A 107 -17.86 8.21 -4.38
CA ARG A 107 -18.22 7.11 -5.26
C ARG A 107 -19.64 6.60 -5.01
N ASN A 108 -20.60 7.02 -5.81
CA ASN A 108 -22.01 6.63 -5.76
C ASN A 108 -22.29 5.15 -6.12
N LYS A 109 -21.30 4.26 -6.10
CA LYS A 109 -21.44 2.83 -6.43
C LYS A 109 -21.25 1.97 -5.19
N LYS A 110 -22.14 0.97 -5.02
CA LYS A 110 -22.03 -0.03 -3.95
C LYS A 110 -20.63 -0.69 -3.96
N MET A 111 -19.95 -0.63 -2.84
CA MET A 111 -18.63 -1.19 -2.67
C MET A 111 -18.70 -2.73 -2.61
N GLU A 112 -17.96 -3.40 -3.46
CA GLU A 112 -17.83 -4.85 -3.43
C GLU A 112 -16.76 -5.26 -2.42
N TRP A 113 -17.11 -5.36 -1.13
CA TRP A 113 -16.21 -5.68 -0.03
C TRP A 113 -15.37 -6.94 -0.27
N ARG A 114 -15.96 -7.98 -0.84
CA ARG A 114 -15.25 -9.24 -1.13
C ARG A 114 -14.08 -9.07 -2.11
N ARG A 115 -14.18 -8.11 -3.03
CA ARG A 115 -13.12 -7.82 -4.02
C ARG A 115 -11.99 -6.99 -3.44
N GLN A 116 -12.29 -6.22 -2.41
CA GLN A 116 -11.32 -5.34 -1.75
C GLN A 116 -10.72 -5.97 -0.49
N ALA A 117 -11.21 -7.15 -0.08
CA ALA A 117 -10.77 -7.84 1.13
C ALA A 117 -9.24 -8.07 1.14
N TRP A 118 -8.64 -8.37 -0.02
CA TRP A 118 -7.20 -8.53 -0.14
C TRP A 118 -6.43 -7.27 0.30
N PHE A 119 -6.96 -6.09 0.01
CA PHE A 119 -6.31 -4.83 0.38
C PHE A 119 -6.32 -4.63 1.90
N TRP A 120 -7.43 -4.95 2.56
CA TRP A 120 -7.52 -4.89 4.02
C TRP A 120 -6.57 -5.89 4.69
N VAL A 121 -6.54 -7.12 4.20
CA VAL A 121 -5.61 -8.14 4.70
C VAL A 121 -4.16 -7.72 4.46
N TYR A 122 -3.87 -7.12 3.31
CA TYR A 122 -2.56 -6.59 3.00
C TYR A 122 -2.11 -5.53 4.00
N VAL A 123 -2.92 -4.52 4.23
CA VAL A 123 -2.60 -3.39 5.09
C VAL A 123 -2.48 -3.81 6.56
N VAL A 124 -3.42 -4.62 7.04
CA VAL A 124 -3.38 -5.17 8.41
C VAL A 124 -2.17 -6.10 8.58
N GLY A 125 -1.93 -6.98 7.62
CA GLY A 125 -0.79 -7.91 7.64
C GLY A 125 0.56 -7.18 7.67
N LEU A 126 0.74 -6.13 6.85
CA LEU A 126 1.93 -5.28 6.89
C LEU A 126 2.15 -4.67 8.28
N THR A 127 1.08 -4.15 8.89
CA THR A 127 1.14 -3.55 10.23
C THR A 127 1.54 -4.58 11.28
N VAL A 128 0.94 -5.78 11.24
CA VAL A 128 1.25 -6.87 12.16
C VAL A 128 2.69 -7.35 11.98
N ILE A 129 3.15 -7.56 10.76
CA ILE A 129 4.52 -8.01 10.48
C ILE A 129 5.53 -6.93 10.94
N SER A 130 5.25 -5.64 10.72
CA SER A 130 6.08 -4.55 11.21
C SER A 130 6.14 -4.47 12.74
N PHE A 131 5.06 -4.86 13.44
CA PHE A 131 5.01 -4.90 14.90
C PHE A 131 5.76 -6.10 15.50
N VAL A 132 5.70 -7.26 14.84
CA VAL A 132 6.30 -8.52 15.30
C VAL A 132 7.76 -8.63 14.93
N GLY A 133 8.17 -8.00 13.82
CA GLY A 133 9.55 -8.02 13.31
C GLY A 133 10.53 -7.24 14.18
N ASP A 134 11.81 -7.45 13.93
CA ASP A 134 12.89 -6.74 14.61
C ASP A 134 13.30 -5.49 13.81
N THR A 135 12.64 -4.37 14.11
CA THR A 135 12.98 -3.06 13.53
C THR A 135 13.78 -2.19 14.51
N SER A 136 14.35 -2.81 15.55
CA SER A 136 15.07 -2.12 16.64
C SER A 136 16.31 -1.35 16.18
N PHE A 137 16.90 -1.72 15.05
CA PHE A 137 18.08 -1.08 14.49
C PHE A 137 17.83 0.32 13.90
N ILE A 138 16.56 0.69 13.67
CA ILE A 138 16.15 2.03 13.24
C ILE A 138 15.15 2.58 14.25
N THR A 139 15.61 2.85 15.47
CA THR A 139 14.75 3.48 16.48
C THR A 139 14.53 4.93 16.11
N SER A 140 13.45 5.21 15.41
CA SER A 140 12.96 6.58 15.29
C SER A 140 12.26 6.93 16.61
N GLY A 141 12.90 7.71 17.47
CA GLY A 141 12.37 8.19 18.75
C GLY A 141 11.17 9.13 18.61
N VAL A 142 10.26 8.86 17.68
CA VAL A 142 9.20 9.78 17.23
C VAL A 142 7.96 9.71 18.10
N LEU A 143 7.69 8.57 18.73
CA LEU A 143 6.54 8.41 19.63
C LEU A 143 6.83 7.35 20.70
N SER A 144 6.41 7.62 21.94
CA SER A 144 6.45 6.66 23.06
C SER A 144 5.38 5.58 22.91
N ILE A 145 5.30 4.96 21.72
CA ILE A 145 4.44 3.81 21.47
C ILE A 145 5.25 2.56 21.80
N PRO A 146 4.67 1.53 22.43
CA PRO A 146 5.37 0.28 22.68
C PRO A 146 6.12 -0.20 21.43
N GLY A 147 7.40 -0.49 21.57
CA GLY A 147 8.27 -0.88 20.46
C GLY A 147 7.86 -2.20 19.82
N PRO A 148 8.48 -2.55 18.68
CA PRO A 148 8.27 -3.84 18.04
C PRO A 148 8.65 -4.97 19.01
N LEU A 149 7.96 -6.11 18.87
CA LEU A 149 8.18 -7.25 19.76
C LEU A 149 9.52 -7.97 19.52
N GLY A 150 10.11 -7.82 18.34
CA GLY A 150 11.41 -8.41 17.98
C GLY A 150 11.43 -9.94 17.97
N TYR A 151 10.27 -10.60 17.82
CA TYR A 151 10.20 -12.06 17.80
C TYR A 151 10.82 -12.70 16.57
N VAL A 152 10.88 -11.96 15.46
CA VAL A 152 11.42 -12.45 14.20
C VAL A 152 12.71 -11.68 13.90
N PRO A 153 13.89 -12.29 14.15
CA PRO A 153 15.16 -11.60 13.91
C PRO A 153 15.46 -11.47 12.42
N MET A 154 16.23 -10.44 12.05
CA MET A 154 16.80 -10.34 10.71
C MET A 154 17.70 -11.57 10.43
N PRO A 155 17.66 -12.18 9.24
CA PRO A 155 16.97 -11.78 8.00
C PRO A 155 15.60 -12.47 7.78
N TYR A 156 15.09 -13.22 8.77
CA TYR A 156 13.85 -14.00 8.60
C TYR A 156 12.60 -13.14 8.41
N ASP A 157 12.57 -11.96 9.00
CA ASP A 157 11.51 -10.96 8.83
C ASP A 157 11.33 -10.53 7.37
N ILE A 158 12.44 -10.38 6.62
CA ILE A 158 12.40 -10.07 5.18
C ILE A 158 11.77 -11.23 4.40
N VAL A 159 12.08 -12.48 4.77
CA VAL A 159 11.47 -13.64 4.13
C VAL A 159 9.98 -13.68 4.41
N VAL A 160 9.55 -13.39 5.63
CA VAL A 160 8.13 -13.35 6.00
C VAL A 160 7.38 -12.32 5.17
N ILE A 161 7.91 -11.09 5.05
CA ILE A 161 7.24 -10.03 4.27
C ILE A 161 7.18 -10.36 2.77
N VAL A 162 8.22 -10.96 2.21
CA VAL A 162 8.25 -11.39 0.81
C VAL A 162 7.22 -12.49 0.55
N VAL A 163 7.17 -13.51 1.39
CA VAL A 163 6.20 -14.61 1.27
C VAL A 163 4.77 -14.10 1.45
N PHE A 164 4.53 -13.28 2.47
CA PHE A 164 3.22 -12.66 2.70
C PHE A 164 2.76 -11.84 1.49
N SER A 165 3.63 -10.97 0.99
CA SER A 165 3.32 -10.12 -0.18
C SER A 165 3.02 -10.95 -1.42
N ALA A 166 3.80 -12.00 -1.67
CA ALA A 166 3.57 -12.91 -2.80
C ALA A 166 2.21 -13.59 -2.71
N LEU A 167 1.82 -14.08 -1.53
CA LEU A 167 0.52 -14.73 -1.30
C LEU A 167 -0.64 -13.74 -1.49
N VAL A 168 -0.53 -12.54 -0.93
CA VAL A 168 -1.55 -11.49 -1.09
C VAL A 168 -1.69 -11.06 -2.54
N PHE A 169 -0.57 -10.89 -3.28
CA PHE A 169 -0.62 -10.57 -4.70
C PHE A 169 -1.35 -11.64 -5.51
N LEU A 170 -1.03 -12.91 -5.29
CA LEU A 170 -1.68 -14.04 -5.97
C LEU A 170 -3.17 -14.11 -5.63
N TRP A 171 -3.54 -13.87 -4.38
CA TRP A 171 -4.94 -13.82 -3.97
C TRP A 171 -5.67 -12.65 -4.62
N ALA A 172 -5.11 -11.44 -4.55
CA ALA A 172 -5.67 -10.25 -5.17
C ALA A 172 -5.89 -10.45 -6.68
N TYR A 173 -4.90 -11.03 -7.35
CA TYR A 173 -4.96 -11.35 -8.77
C TYR A 173 -6.09 -12.35 -9.08
N ARG A 174 -6.18 -13.48 -8.36
CA ARG A 174 -7.22 -14.51 -8.56
C ARG A 174 -8.62 -14.00 -8.24
N ALA A 175 -8.78 -13.27 -7.15
CA ALA A 175 -10.08 -12.73 -6.72
C ALA A 175 -10.70 -11.75 -7.73
N ASN A 176 -9.87 -11.07 -8.52
CA ASN A 176 -10.32 -10.09 -9.50
C ASN A 176 -10.40 -10.62 -10.93
N LEU A 177 -9.74 -11.75 -11.24
CA LEU A 177 -9.83 -12.37 -12.57
C LEU A 177 -11.19 -13.01 -12.86
N GLY A 178 -11.85 -13.58 -11.86
CA GLY A 178 -13.09 -14.34 -12.04
C GLY A 178 -14.20 -13.55 -12.76
N LYS A 179 -14.37 -12.28 -12.45
CA LYS A 179 -15.42 -11.45 -13.09
C LYS A 179 -15.06 -10.93 -14.48
N VAL A 180 -13.80 -10.88 -14.84
CA VAL A 180 -13.41 -10.55 -16.23
C VAL A 180 -13.88 -11.65 -17.18
N VAL A 181 -13.98 -12.88 -16.69
CA VAL A 181 -14.49 -14.04 -17.45
C VAL A 181 -16.02 -14.04 -17.47
N GLU A 182 -16.70 -13.79 -16.34
CA GLU A 182 -18.18 -13.74 -16.25
C GLU A 182 -18.82 -12.60 -17.07
N SER A 183 -18.11 -11.51 -17.32
CA SER A 183 -18.64 -10.44 -18.19
C SER A 183 -18.53 -10.77 -19.68
N LYS A 184 -18.05 -11.97 -20.05
CA LYS A 184 -17.95 -12.47 -21.43
C LYS A 184 -19.04 -13.46 -21.81
N THR A 185 -19.79 -13.97 -20.84
CA THR A 185 -21.02 -14.77 -21.03
C THR A 185 -22.23 -13.86 -20.91
#